data_3c1253f14ecbe7464db8262e462289b4
#
_entry.id   3c1253f14ecbe7464db8262e462289b4
#
_cell.length_a   1.000
_cell.length_b   1.000
_cell.length_c   1.000
_cell.angle_alpha   90.00
_cell.angle_beta   90.00
_cell.angle_gamma   90.00
#
_symmetry.space_group_name_H-M   'P 1'
#
loop_
_entity.id
_entity.type
_entity.pdbx_description
1 polymer ?
#
loop_
_entity_poly.entity_id
_entity_poly.type
_entity_poly.pdbx_seq_one_letter_code
_entity_poly.pdbx_strand_id
1 'polypeptide(L)'
;LELKDFVAERNPQRIGLNFSRSIGGADGLSYSGYLELAEILGKKYEERFVSAEKLVSDFRSRRVASEIAVYGEACELSYQIAEKALSNEVITPGVTTLEDVAWWMKEQLFKHNLESSFGMPSVYVTGIRGIVATSTDRIIQRGDVLMIDWGVGLMNMYTDMKRMAYVLQEGETGVPPGIRHAFEQAVNVRDIIKRTIKPGVTAQQAEDAIYAALTAAGFNKMKGFNQFTDSDQTDVIIGCHSVGNWGHGIGPLIAFFNPVRLGYEIKPSNLLSIELFAYTNVPEWGGKKLRVPLEDDAVVTTRGIEWLYPVNPRVLVIK
;
A
#
# COMPACT_ATOMS: atom_id res chain seq x y z
N LEU A 1 40.94 16.14 -5.64
CA LEU A 1 41.25 14.84 -5.01
C LEU A 1 40.61 13.77 -5.87
N GLU A 2 41.43 12.87 -6.40
CA GLU A 2 40.92 11.70 -7.09
C GLU A 2 40.26 10.74 -6.10
N LEU A 3 39.26 9.96 -6.53
CA LEU A 3 38.53 9.03 -5.68
C LEU A 3 39.46 8.06 -4.95
N LYS A 4 40.51 7.59 -5.62
CA LYS A 4 41.50 6.69 -5.05
C LYS A 4 42.22 7.31 -3.86
N ASP A 5 42.65 8.56 -3.97
CA ASP A 5 43.37 9.29 -2.91
C ASP A 5 42.44 9.54 -1.71
N PHE A 6 41.19 9.92 -2.00
CA PHE A 6 40.19 10.13 -0.97
C PHE A 6 39.93 8.87 -0.14
N VAL A 7 39.84 7.70 -0.81
CA VAL A 7 39.63 6.41 -0.12
C VAL A 7 40.90 5.96 0.59
N ALA A 8 42.08 6.16 -0.02
CA ALA A 8 43.37 5.77 0.57
C ALA A 8 43.66 6.55 1.85
N GLU A 9 43.43 7.88 1.88
CA GLU A 9 43.58 8.73 3.05
C GLU A 9 42.75 8.24 4.25
N ARG A 10 41.52 7.78 4.01
CA ARG A 10 40.57 7.30 5.04
C ARG A 10 40.74 5.84 5.39
N ASN A 11 41.37 5.07 4.51
CA ASN A 11 41.59 3.62 4.62
C ASN A 11 40.41 2.85 5.26
N PRO A 12 39.18 2.98 4.72
CA PRO A 12 37.99 2.39 5.31
C PRO A 12 38.07 0.86 5.34
N GLN A 13 37.55 0.24 6.39
CA GLN A 13 37.48 -1.22 6.51
C GLN A 13 36.29 -1.83 5.71
N ARG A 14 35.27 -1.02 5.43
CA ARG A 14 34.10 -1.39 4.64
C ARG A 14 33.71 -0.23 3.75
N ILE A 15 33.36 -0.54 2.50
CA ILE A 15 32.89 0.44 1.51
C ILE A 15 31.50 -0.01 1.07
N GLY A 16 30.48 0.74 1.49
CA GLY A 16 29.11 0.46 1.12
C GLY A 16 28.82 0.87 -0.32
N LEU A 17 28.37 -0.06 -1.14
CA LEU A 17 27.97 0.17 -2.52
C LEU A 17 26.47 -0.08 -2.68
N ASN A 18 25.86 0.67 -3.58
CA ASN A 18 24.42 0.63 -3.84
C ASN A 18 24.08 -0.56 -4.76
N PHE A 19 24.25 -1.79 -4.23
CA PHE A 19 23.77 -3.02 -4.84
C PHE A 19 22.96 -3.84 -3.85
N SER A 20 21.91 -4.52 -4.33
CA SER A 20 21.04 -5.37 -3.53
C SER A 20 20.49 -6.52 -4.37
N ARG A 21 20.37 -7.70 -3.75
CA ARG A 21 19.66 -8.85 -4.34
C ARG A 21 18.18 -8.91 -3.94
N SER A 22 17.78 -8.11 -2.96
CA SER A 22 16.48 -8.23 -2.31
C SER A 22 15.62 -6.97 -2.38
N ILE A 23 16.27 -5.79 -2.49
CA ILE A 23 15.62 -4.48 -2.44
C ILE A 23 15.97 -3.71 -3.71
N GLY A 24 15.12 -3.80 -4.74
CA GLY A 24 15.36 -3.15 -6.03
C GLY A 24 15.62 -1.64 -5.92
N GLY A 25 14.95 -0.95 -4.99
CA GLY A 25 15.20 0.47 -4.74
C GLY A 25 16.56 0.80 -4.11
N ALA A 26 17.30 -0.21 -3.63
CA ALA A 26 18.67 -0.09 -3.13
C ALA A 26 19.71 -0.68 -4.09
N ASP A 27 19.31 -1.07 -5.31
CA ASP A 27 20.15 -1.68 -6.35
C ASP A 27 20.32 -0.68 -7.51
N GLY A 28 21.19 0.29 -7.32
CA GLY A 28 21.40 1.38 -8.29
C GLY A 28 22.79 1.36 -8.97
N LEU A 29 23.70 0.50 -8.53
CA LEU A 29 25.05 0.40 -9.13
C LEU A 29 25.01 -0.55 -10.33
N SER A 30 25.33 -0.01 -11.53
CA SER A 30 25.48 -0.87 -12.70
C SER A 30 26.70 -1.79 -12.57
N TYR A 31 26.69 -2.92 -13.28
CA TYR A 31 27.83 -3.82 -13.32
C TYR A 31 29.10 -3.12 -13.87
N SER A 32 28.97 -2.28 -14.91
CA SER A 32 30.08 -1.48 -15.42
C SER A 32 30.64 -0.52 -14.40
N GLY A 33 29.76 0.17 -13.63
CA GLY A 33 30.20 1.04 -12.53
C GLY A 33 30.91 0.28 -11.41
N TYR A 34 30.50 -0.95 -11.10
CA TYR A 34 31.21 -1.81 -10.16
C TYR A 34 32.63 -2.13 -10.64
N LEU A 35 32.78 -2.53 -11.92
CA LEU A 35 34.09 -2.84 -12.49
C LEU A 35 35.01 -1.63 -12.52
N GLU A 36 34.50 -0.46 -12.89
CA GLU A 36 35.24 0.80 -12.89
C GLU A 36 35.72 1.16 -11.48
N LEU A 37 34.86 1.07 -10.47
CA LEU A 37 35.24 1.32 -9.06
C LEU A 37 36.31 0.32 -8.57
N ALA A 38 36.19 -0.95 -8.93
CA ALA A 38 37.18 -1.98 -8.58
C ALA A 38 38.54 -1.68 -9.21
N GLU A 39 38.56 -1.25 -10.48
CA GLU A 39 39.80 -0.87 -11.18
C GLU A 39 40.45 0.38 -10.54
N ILE A 40 39.68 1.46 -10.29
CA ILE A 40 40.16 2.70 -9.68
C ILE A 40 40.73 2.45 -8.29
N LEU A 41 40.02 1.70 -7.45
CA LEU A 41 40.38 1.52 -6.03
C LEU A 41 41.38 0.38 -5.81
N GLY A 42 41.42 -0.58 -6.72
CA GLY A 42 42.30 -1.75 -6.68
C GLY A 42 41.81 -2.82 -5.69
N LYS A 43 42.39 -4.02 -5.82
CA LYS A 43 41.99 -5.24 -5.11
C LYS A 43 41.86 -5.09 -3.59
N LYS A 44 42.76 -4.32 -2.96
CA LYS A 44 42.73 -4.06 -1.51
C LYS A 44 41.41 -3.51 -1.04
N TYR A 45 40.79 -2.59 -1.80
CA TYR A 45 39.53 -1.94 -1.45
C TYR A 45 38.33 -2.66 -2.04
N GLU A 46 38.46 -3.34 -3.18
CA GLU A 46 37.43 -4.20 -3.73
C GLU A 46 36.99 -5.28 -2.74
N GLU A 47 37.95 -5.91 -2.04
CA GLU A 47 37.68 -6.91 -0.99
C GLU A 47 36.89 -6.36 0.20
N ARG A 48 36.74 -5.03 0.31
CA ARG A 48 35.98 -4.33 1.35
C ARG A 48 34.60 -3.85 0.89
N PHE A 49 34.25 -4.13 -0.35
CA PHE A 49 32.93 -3.78 -0.88
C PHE A 49 31.84 -4.61 -0.21
N VAL A 50 30.81 -3.92 0.27
CA VAL A 50 29.65 -4.52 0.91
C VAL A 50 28.38 -3.81 0.41
N SER A 51 27.25 -4.51 0.46
CA SER A 51 25.97 -3.88 0.15
C SER A 51 25.64 -2.78 1.14
N ALA A 52 25.21 -1.63 0.63
CA ALA A 52 24.65 -0.52 1.40
C ALA A 52 23.11 -0.62 1.54
N GLU A 53 22.52 -1.73 1.14
CA GLU A 53 21.07 -1.97 1.09
C GLU A 53 20.33 -1.44 2.33
N LYS A 54 20.81 -1.81 3.52
CA LYS A 54 20.17 -1.41 4.77
C LYS A 54 20.27 0.09 5.02
N LEU A 55 21.44 0.69 4.75
CA LEU A 55 21.64 2.14 4.89
C LEU A 55 20.74 2.92 3.93
N VAL A 56 20.71 2.51 2.67
CA VAL A 56 19.87 3.15 1.63
C VAL A 56 18.39 3.01 1.98
N SER A 57 17.98 1.82 2.41
CA SER A 57 16.59 1.56 2.80
C SER A 57 16.17 2.39 4.01
N ASP A 58 16.99 2.45 5.05
CA ASP A 58 16.76 3.27 6.25
C ASP A 58 16.67 4.76 5.91
N PHE A 59 17.58 5.25 5.06
CA PHE A 59 17.60 6.66 4.67
C PHE A 59 16.35 7.03 3.82
N ARG A 60 16.04 6.24 2.80
CA ARG A 60 14.95 6.53 1.86
C ARG A 60 13.56 6.25 2.41
N SER A 61 13.41 5.43 3.44
CA SER A 61 12.11 5.12 4.05
C SER A 61 11.68 6.13 5.11
N ARG A 62 12.58 7.04 5.53
CA ARG A 62 12.28 8.08 6.52
C ARG A 62 12.12 9.44 5.85
N ARG A 63 11.23 10.25 6.39
CA ARG A 63 10.90 11.57 5.83
C ARG A 63 11.16 12.68 6.82
N VAL A 64 11.56 13.86 6.34
CA VAL A 64 11.61 15.07 7.14
C VAL A 64 10.21 15.70 7.25
N ALA A 65 10.01 16.59 8.22
CA ALA A 65 8.69 17.17 8.49
C ALA A 65 8.06 17.87 7.27
N SER A 66 8.88 18.56 6.46
CA SER A 66 8.40 19.21 5.23
C SER A 66 7.93 18.22 4.16
N GLU A 67 8.61 17.09 4.01
CA GLU A 67 8.16 16.01 3.12
C GLU A 67 6.85 15.38 3.61
N ILE A 68 6.71 15.16 4.93
CA ILE A 68 5.48 14.62 5.51
C ILE A 68 4.30 15.55 5.27
N ALA A 69 4.50 16.88 5.36
CA ALA A 69 3.45 17.85 5.09
C ALA A 69 2.98 17.80 3.62
N VAL A 70 3.93 17.83 2.66
CA VAL A 70 3.62 17.72 1.22
C VAL A 70 2.99 16.37 0.89
N TYR A 71 3.44 15.31 1.55
CA TYR A 71 2.84 13.99 1.37
C TYR A 71 1.38 13.94 1.83
N GLY A 72 1.03 14.67 2.90
CA GLY A 72 -0.35 14.84 3.35
C GLY A 72 -1.23 15.50 2.28
N GLU A 73 -0.71 16.51 1.56
CA GLU A 73 -1.41 17.13 0.42
C GLU A 73 -1.61 16.12 -0.74
N ALA A 74 -0.64 15.27 -1.01
CA ALA A 74 -0.77 14.21 -2.01
C ALA A 74 -1.83 13.17 -1.59
N CYS A 75 -1.93 12.83 -0.30
CA CYS A 75 -2.99 11.98 0.23
C CYS A 75 -4.37 12.61 0.05
N GLU A 76 -4.51 13.91 0.32
CA GLU A 76 -5.76 14.64 0.11
C GLU A 76 -6.19 14.59 -1.36
N LEU A 77 -5.28 14.87 -2.31
CA LEU A 77 -5.55 14.79 -3.74
C LEU A 77 -5.98 13.37 -4.16
N SER A 78 -5.26 12.35 -3.66
CA SER A 78 -5.61 10.96 -3.93
C SER A 78 -7.04 10.64 -3.47
N TYR A 79 -7.40 11.11 -2.28
CA TYR A 79 -8.71 10.91 -1.70
C TYR A 79 -9.82 11.61 -2.51
N GLN A 80 -9.64 12.89 -2.83
CA GLN A 80 -10.63 13.68 -3.58
C GLN A 80 -10.91 13.09 -4.97
N ILE A 81 -9.87 12.69 -5.69
CA ILE A 81 -10.01 12.08 -7.01
C ILE A 81 -10.70 10.71 -6.88
N ALA A 82 -10.35 9.89 -5.89
CA ALA A 82 -10.96 8.58 -5.68
C ALA A 82 -12.46 8.67 -5.31
N GLU A 83 -12.84 9.58 -4.42
CA GLU A 83 -14.26 9.79 -4.08
C GLU A 83 -15.09 10.26 -5.28
N LYS A 84 -14.52 11.14 -6.10
CA LYS A 84 -15.18 11.60 -7.31
C LYS A 84 -15.26 10.50 -8.37
N ALA A 85 -14.21 9.70 -8.55
CA ALA A 85 -14.21 8.56 -9.45
C ALA A 85 -15.32 7.54 -9.11
N LEU A 86 -15.56 7.33 -7.80
CA LEU A 86 -16.62 6.44 -7.28
C LEU A 86 -17.95 7.17 -7.00
N SER A 87 -18.35 8.06 -7.89
CA SER A 87 -19.60 8.82 -7.79
C SER A 87 -20.38 8.83 -9.10
N ASN A 88 -21.62 9.33 -9.06
CA ASN A 88 -22.45 9.53 -10.26
C ASN A 88 -21.96 10.65 -11.18
N GLU A 89 -20.92 11.43 -10.80
CA GLU A 89 -20.27 12.35 -11.73
C GLU A 89 -19.45 11.61 -12.81
N VAL A 90 -19.00 10.38 -12.51
CA VAL A 90 -18.16 9.57 -13.38
C VAL A 90 -18.86 8.29 -13.83
N ILE A 91 -19.62 7.67 -12.94
CA ILE A 91 -20.22 6.36 -13.17
C ILE A 91 -21.71 6.47 -13.46
N THR A 92 -22.10 6.00 -14.65
CA THR A 92 -23.48 5.72 -15.04
C THR A 92 -23.63 4.20 -15.10
N PRO A 93 -24.36 3.57 -14.15
CA PRO A 93 -24.58 2.13 -14.17
C PRO A 93 -25.22 1.65 -15.50
N GLY A 94 -24.74 0.55 -16.02
CA GLY A 94 -25.17 0.02 -17.32
C GLY A 94 -24.47 0.61 -18.54
N VAL A 95 -23.61 1.63 -18.35
CA VAL A 95 -22.93 2.35 -19.43
C VAL A 95 -21.41 2.38 -19.19
N THR A 96 -20.97 2.93 -18.05
CA THR A 96 -19.56 3.15 -17.73
C THR A 96 -18.84 1.82 -17.48
N THR A 97 -17.66 1.64 -18.08
CA THR A 97 -16.80 0.48 -17.85
C THR A 97 -15.83 0.73 -16.70
N LEU A 98 -15.18 -0.32 -16.19
CA LEU A 98 -14.11 -0.19 -15.21
C LEU A 98 -12.92 0.59 -15.79
N GLU A 99 -12.62 0.42 -17.07
CA GLU A 99 -11.54 1.12 -17.75
C GLU A 99 -11.85 2.60 -17.93
N ASP A 100 -13.09 2.98 -18.21
CA ASP A 100 -13.51 4.40 -18.28
C ASP A 100 -13.22 5.12 -16.96
N VAL A 101 -13.48 4.47 -15.82
CA VAL A 101 -13.17 5.02 -14.50
C VAL A 101 -11.65 5.20 -14.33
N ALA A 102 -10.86 4.18 -14.69
CA ALA A 102 -9.39 4.25 -14.61
C ALA A 102 -8.81 5.36 -15.50
N TRP A 103 -9.32 5.51 -16.73
CA TRP A 103 -8.91 6.59 -17.64
C TRP A 103 -9.32 7.96 -17.11
N TRP A 104 -10.53 8.10 -16.58
CA TRP A 104 -10.97 9.35 -15.96
C TRP A 104 -10.02 9.77 -14.83
N MET A 105 -9.63 8.83 -13.94
CA MET A 105 -8.66 9.10 -12.87
C MET A 105 -7.30 9.52 -13.44
N LYS A 106 -6.83 8.84 -14.49
CA LYS A 106 -5.57 9.18 -15.16
C LYS A 106 -5.60 10.60 -15.77
N GLU A 107 -6.73 10.99 -16.36
CA GLU A 107 -6.92 12.34 -16.87
C GLU A 107 -6.86 13.42 -15.79
N GLN A 108 -7.38 13.13 -14.57
CA GLN A 108 -7.25 14.08 -13.46
C GLN A 108 -5.78 14.31 -13.11
N LEU A 109 -4.94 13.27 -13.11
CA LEU A 109 -3.50 13.43 -12.89
C LEU A 109 -2.87 14.34 -13.94
N PHE A 110 -3.17 14.13 -15.20
CA PHE A 110 -2.66 15.00 -16.29
C PHE A 110 -3.10 16.46 -16.13
N LYS A 111 -4.36 16.71 -15.75
CA LYS A 111 -4.88 18.07 -15.51
C LYS A 111 -4.15 18.79 -14.39
N HIS A 112 -3.66 18.05 -13.40
CA HIS A 112 -2.91 18.58 -12.26
C HIS A 112 -1.39 18.48 -12.41
N ASN A 113 -0.91 18.00 -13.57
CA ASN A 113 0.52 17.74 -13.82
C ASN A 113 1.15 16.83 -12.77
N LEU A 114 0.42 15.76 -12.42
CA LEU A 114 0.81 14.75 -11.44
C LEU A 114 1.11 13.42 -12.12
N GLU A 115 1.81 12.56 -11.39
CA GLU A 115 2.10 11.19 -11.80
C GLU A 115 1.17 10.20 -11.09
N SER A 116 1.09 8.98 -11.62
CA SER A 116 0.43 7.85 -10.94
C SER A 116 1.46 7.03 -10.17
N SER A 117 1.10 6.54 -8.99
CA SER A 117 1.90 5.55 -8.24
C SER A 117 2.02 4.23 -9.00
N PHE A 118 1.05 3.94 -9.87
CA PHE A 118 0.99 2.77 -10.76
C PHE A 118 0.90 3.22 -12.22
N GLY A 119 1.09 2.29 -13.15
CA GLY A 119 0.89 2.58 -14.58
C GLY A 119 -0.53 3.07 -14.88
N MET A 120 -1.55 2.31 -14.46
CA MET A 120 -2.96 2.68 -14.48
C MET A 120 -3.56 2.48 -13.08
N PRO A 121 -4.53 3.32 -12.65
CA PRO A 121 -5.35 3.01 -11.48
C PRO A 121 -6.03 1.65 -11.64
N SER A 122 -6.00 0.83 -10.60
CA SER A 122 -6.67 -0.46 -10.62
C SER A 122 -8.12 -0.30 -10.17
N VAL A 123 -9.07 -0.64 -11.02
CA VAL A 123 -10.50 -0.62 -10.71
C VAL A 123 -11.03 -2.04 -10.76
N TYR A 124 -11.66 -2.48 -9.68
CA TYR A 124 -12.17 -3.83 -9.53
C TYR A 124 -13.67 -3.82 -9.26
N VAL A 125 -14.32 -4.88 -9.72
CA VAL A 125 -15.66 -5.26 -9.25
C VAL A 125 -15.52 -6.54 -8.44
N THR A 126 -16.18 -6.59 -7.28
CA THR A 126 -16.38 -7.82 -6.53
C THR A 126 -17.87 -8.12 -6.44
N GLY A 127 -18.22 -9.39 -6.41
CA GLY A 127 -19.59 -9.83 -6.32
C GLY A 127 -19.66 -11.32 -6.05
N ILE A 128 -20.87 -11.85 -6.05
CA ILE A 128 -21.14 -13.27 -5.76
C ILE A 128 -20.38 -14.23 -6.70
N ARG A 129 -19.95 -13.75 -7.87
CA ARG A 129 -19.21 -14.52 -8.89
C ARG A 129 -17.70 -14.34 -8.84
N GLY A 130 -17.18 -13.61 -7.83
CA GLY A 130 -15.76 -13.35 -7.66
C GLY A 130 -15.34 -11.93 -8.03
N ILE A 131 -14.03 -11.73 -8.26
CA ILE A 131 -13.41 -10.44 -8.51
C ILE A 131 -13.08 -10.33 -10.00
N VAL A 132 -13.44 -9.20 -10.61
CA VAL A 132 -13.05 -8.80 -11.97
C VAL A 132 -12.23 -7.52 -11.87
N ALA A 133 -10.98 -7.56 -12.38
CA ALA A 133 -10.10 -6.40 -12.46
C ALA A 133 -10.48 -5.52 -13.66
N THR A 134 -9.79 -4.39 -13.79
CA THR A 134 -9.95 -3.42 -14.89
C THR A 134 -9.99 -4.13 -16.24
N SER A 135 -11.10 -3.98 -16.97
CA SER A 135 -11.34 -4.59 -18.28
C SER A 135 -12.30 -3.72 -19.08
N THR A 136 -12.01 -3.55 -20.37
CA THR A 136 -12.85 -2.80 -21.33
C THR A 136 -14.24 -3.42 -21.48
N ASP A 137 -14.34 -4.73 -21.30
CA ASP A 137 -15.59 -5.47 -21.52
C ASP A 137 -16.52 -5.44 -20.30
N ARG A 138 -16.02 -5.00 -19.13
CA ARG A 138 -16.79 -5.02 -17.90
C ARG A 138 -17.51 -3.69 -17.68
N ILE A 139 -18.78 -3.64 -18.01
CA ILE A 139 -19.69 -2.52 -17.70
C ILE A 139 -20.13 -2.65 -16.24
N ILE A 140 -20.07 -1.56 -15.50
CA ILE A 140 -20.52 -1.44 -14.11
C ILE A 140 -22.05 -1.58 -14.07
N GLN A 141 -22.55 -2.49 -13.22
CA GLN A 141 -23.97 -2.80 -13.10
C GLN A 141 -24.49 -2.42 -11.70
N ARG A 142 -25.81 -2.25 -11.60
CA ARG A 142 -26.49 -2.15 -10.31
C ARG A 142 -26.25 -3.39 -9.46
N GLY A 143 -25.99 -3.22 -8.17
CA GLY A 143 -25.63 -4.28 -7.24
C GLY A 143 -24.13 -4.62 -7.21
N ASP A 144 -23.30 -4.00 -8.07
CA ASP A 144 -21.85 -4.18 -8.03
C ASP A 144 -21.24 -3.51 -6.80
N VAL A 145 -20.22 -4.15 -6.24
CA VAL A 145 -19.30 -3.56 -5.27
C VAL A 145 -18.01 -3.22 -6.00
N LEU A 146 -17.68 -1.93 -6.05
CA LEU A 146 -16.50 -1.42 -6.72
C LEU A 146 -15.38 -1.19 -5.70
N MET A 147 -14.15 -1.39 -6.14
CA MET A 147 -12.94 -1.09 -5.39
C MET A 147 -11.93 -0.42 -6.30
N ILE A 148 -11.26 0.62 -5.80
CA ILE A 148 -10.10 1.22 -6.45
C ILE A 148 -8.87 0.95 -5.61
N ASP A 149 -7.75 0.74 -6.30
CA ASP A 149 -6.41 0.64 -5.75
C ASP A 149 -5.52 1.58 -6.58
N TRP A 150 -5.02 2.64 -5.96
CA TRP A 150 -4.30 3.67 -6.68
C TRP A 150 -3.54 4.64 -5.78
N GLY A 151 -2.71 5.48 -6.39
CA GLY A 151 -2.08 6.59 -5.70
C GLY A 151 -1.58 7.68 -6.63
N VAL A 152 -1.24 8.81 -6.04
CA VAL A 152 -0.74 10.02 -6.69
C VAL A 152 0.75 10.16 -6.43
N GLY A 153 1.51 10.50 -7.46
CA GLY A 153 2.91 10.92 -7.39
C GLY A 153 3.03 12.44 -7.42
N LEU A 154 3.57 13.02 -6.36
CA LEU A 154 3.87 14.44 -6.23
C LEU A 154 5.31 14.61 -5.72
N MET A 155 6.17 15.33 -6.49
CA MET A 155 7.57 15.60 -6.12
C MET A 155 8.36 14.32 -5.75
N ASN A 156 8.22 13.26 -6.53
CA ASN A 156 8.81 11.93 -6.28
C ASN A 156 8.34 11.26 -4.96
N MET A 157 7.22 11.69 -4.42
CA MET A 157 6.54 11.02 -3.32
C MET A 157 5.23 10.42 -3.82
N TYR A 158 4.98 9.16 -3.50
CA TYR A 158 3.91 8.36 -4.08
C TYR A 158 3.03 7.80 -2.98
N THR A 159 1.73 8.11 -3.05
CA THR A 159 0.71 7.61 -2.12
C THR A 159 0.20 6.24 -2.54
N ASP A 160 -0.50 5.58 -1.63
CA ASP A 160 -1.21 4.33 -1.89
C ASP A 160 -2.52 4.28 -1.10
N MET A 161 -3.62 3.97 -1.78
CA MET A 161 -4.91 3.93 -1.11
C MET A 161 -5.91 3.03 -1.80
N LYS A 162 -6.86 2.50 -1.01
CA LYS A 162 -8.03 1.77 -1.53
C LYS A 162 -9.32 2.43 -1.08
N ARG A 163 -10.29 2.46 -1.99
CA ARG A 163 -11.65 2.93 -1.73
C ARG A 163 -12.67 1.96 -2.27
N MET A 164 -13.84 1.93 -1.63
CA MET A 164 -14.93 1.02 -1.95
C MET A 164 -16.23 1.78 -2.16
N ALA A 165 -17.00 1.37 -3.17
CA ALA A 165 -18.34 1.88 -3.44
C ALA A 165 -19.33 0.73 -3.69
N TYR A 166 -20.60 0.98 -3.46
CA TYR A 166 -21.70 0.11 -3.83
C TYR A 166 -22.61 0.82 -4.82
N VAL A 167 -22.94 0.13 -5.90
CA VAL A 167 -23.90 0.61 -6.91
C VAL A 167 -25.30 0.15 -6.50
N LEU A 168 -26.16 1.09 -6.11
CA LEU A 168 -27.51 0.76 -5.64
C LEU A 168 -28.32 -0.02 -6.68
N GLN A 169 -29.04 -1.03 -6.22
CA GLN A 169 -30.10 -1.65 -7.02
C GLN A 169 -31.31 -0.71 -7.12
N GLU A 170 -32.24 -1.02 -8.03
CA GLU A 170 -33.47 -0.27 -8.17
C GLU A 170 -34.29 -0.39 -6.88
N GLY A 171 -34.71 0.77 -6.36
CA GLY A 171 -35.49 0.85 -5.12
C GLY A 171 -34.67 0.86 -3.83
N GLU A 172 -33.36 0.62 -3.89
CA GLU A 172 -32.49 0.75 -2.71
C GLU A 172 -32.20 2.22 -2.37
N THR A 173 -32.18 2.52 -1.08
CA THR A 173 -31.90 3.87 -0.55
C THR A 173 -30.53 3.97 0.12
N GLY A 174 -29.79 2.87 0.23
CA GLY A 174 -28.46 2.80 0.85
C GLY A 174 -27.80 1.44 0.72
N VAL A 175 -26.62 1.33 1.26
CA VAL A 175 -25.81 0.10 1.23
C VAL A 175 -26.52 -1.02 2.00
N PRO A 176 -26.66 -2.24 1.43
CA PRO A 176 -27.23 -3.39 2.11
C PRO A 176 -26.56 -3.69 3.45
N PRO A 177 -27.31 -4.16 4.47
CA PRO A 177 -26.77 -4.38 5.82
C PRO A 177 -25.56 -5.30 5.88
N GLY A 178 -25.56 -6.40 5.11
CA GLY A 178 -24.43 -7.34 5.08
C GLY A 178 -23.15 -6.72 4.49
N ILE A 179 -23.27 -5.93 3.42
CA ILE A 179 -22.13 -5.22 2.82
C ILE A 179 -21.59 -4.16 3.79
N ARG A 180 -22.48 -3.42 4.45
CA ARG A 180 -22.08 -2.45 5.48
C ARG A 180 -21.38 -3.12 6.65
N HIS A 181 -21.93 -4.24 7.14
CA HIS A 181 -21.29 -5.03 8.19
C HIS A 181 -19.91 -5.51 7.79
N ALA A 182 -19.73 -6.02 6.57
CA ALA A 182 -18.43 -6.44 6.06
C ALA A 182 -17.40 -5.27 6.05
N PHE A 183 -17.83 -4.08 5.67
CA PHE A 183 -16.99 -2.88 5.74
C PHE A 183 -16.64 -2.49 7.18
N GLU A 184 -17.59 -2.55 8.12
CA GLU A 184 -17.36 -2.30 9.53
C GLU A 184 -16.35 -3.28 10.15
N GLN A 185 -16.38 -4.56 9.74
CA GLN A 185 -15.36 -5.53 10.15
C GLN A 185 -13.96 -5.13 9.65
N ALA A 186 -13.83 -4.68 8.41
CA ALA A 186 -12.55 -4.19 7.89
C ALA A 186 -12.06 -2.93 8.63
N VAL A 187 -12.96 -2.02 9.01
CA VAL A 187 -12.64 -0.85 9.86
C VAL A 187 -12.12 -1.28 11.23
N ASN A 188 -12.76 -2.28 11.87
CA ASN A 188 -12.31 -2.82 13.14
C ASN A 188 -10.89 -3.42 13.03
N VAL A 189 -10.60 -4.14 11.94
CA VAL A 189 -9.25 -4.65 11.65
C VAL A 189 -8.24 -3.51 11.50
N ARG A 190 -8.55 -2.48 10.71
CA ARG A 190 -7.71 -1.29 10.53
C ARG A 190 -7.37 -0.61 11.87
N ASP A 191 -8.35 -0.47 12.74
CA ASP A 191 -8.18 0.16 14.04
C ASP A 191 -7.32 -0.70 14.99
N ILE A 192 -7.42 -2.03 14.90
CA ILE A 192 -6.52 -2.95 15.61
C ILE A 192 -5.09 -2.78 15.10
N ILE A 193 -4.87 -2.77 13.78
CA ILE A 193 -3.55 -2.58 13.17
C ILE A 193 -2.95 -1.26 13.66
N LYS A 194 -3.69 -0.15 13.51
CA LYS A 194 -3.24 1.19 13.90
C LYS A 194 -2.73 1.25 15.35
N ARG A 195 -3.51 0.74 16.30
CA ARG A 195 -3.12 0.81 17.73
C ARG A 195 -2.03 -0.17 18.12
N THR A 196 -1.78 -1.21 17.32
CA THR A 196 -0.79 -2.25 17.60
C THR A 196 0.60 -1.89 17.10
N ILE A 197 0.73 -1.25 15.93
CA ILE A 197 2.04 -0.86 15.39
C ILE A 197 2.70 0.19 16.27
N LYS A 198 3.94 -0.09 16.68
CA LYS A 198 4.78 0.81 17.49
C LYS A 198 6.16 0.96 16.85
N PRO A 199 6.80 2.13 17.01
CA PRO A 199 8.20 2.28 16.60
C PRO A 199 9.15 1.47 17.49
N GLY A 200 10.32 1.13 16.95
CA GLY A 200 11.38 0.43 17.68
C GLY A 200 11.28 -1.10 17.64
N VAL A 201 10.26 -1.65 16.96
CA VAL A 201 10.14 -3.09 16.71
C VAL A 201 10.41 -3.41 15.24
N THR A 202 10.77 -4.66 14.94
CA THR A 202 10.86 -5.11 13.55
C THR A 202 9.46 -5.28 12.93
N ALA A 203 9.38 -5.26 11.60
CA ALA A 203 8.13 -5.52 10.91
C ALA A 203 7.56 -6.91 11.24
N GLN A 204 8.41 -7.93 11.46
CA GLN A 204 7.98 -9.25 11.93
C GLN A 204 7.32 -9.20 13.32
N GLN A 205 7.95 -8.50 14.28
CA GLN A 205 7.38 -8.35 15.62
C GLN A 205 6.03 -7.61 15.58
N ALA A 206 5.90 -6.61 14.69
CA ALA A 206 4.65 -5.91 14.47
C ALA A 206 3.59 -6.84 13.85
N GLU A 207 3.95 -7.64 12.84
CA GLU A 207 3.05 -8.63 12.22
C GLU A 207 2.52 -9.62 13.26
N ASP A 208 3.41 -10.20 14.06
CA ASP A 208 3.06 -11.17 15.10
C ASP A 208 2.10 -10.55 16.14
N ALA A 209 2.39 -9.33 16.59
CA ALA A 209 1.55 -8.60 17.54
C ALA A 209 0.16 -8.26 16.95
N ILE A 210 0.10 -7.86 15.69
CA ILE A 210 -1.16 -7.55 14.99
C ILE A 210 -2.01 -8.83 14.92
N TYR A 211 -1.46 -9.94 14.45
CA TYR A 211 -2.23 -11.17 14.33
C TYR A 211 -2.65 -11.74 15.67
N ALA A 212 -1.84 -11.60 16.73
CA ALA A 212 -2.24 -11.95 18.10
C ALA A 212 -3.46 -11.11 18.55
N ALA A 213 -3.44 -9.79 18.31
CA ALA A 213 -4.54 -8.88 18.65
C ALA A 213 -5.81 -9.17 17.82
N LEU A 214 -5.66 -9.47 16.52
CA LEU A 214 -6.77 -9.84 15.64
C LEU A 214 -7.41 -11.16 16.09
N THR A 215 -6.62 -12.17 16.39
CA THR A 215 -7.12 -13.46 16.90
C THR A 215 -7.87 -13.29 18.23
N ALA A 216 -7.33 -12.48 19.15
CA ALA A 216 -8.01 -12.16 20.41
C ALA A 216 -9.34 -11.42 20.21
N ALA A 217 -9.48 -10.68 19.11
CA ALA A 217 -10.72 -10.00 18.73
C ALA A 217 -11.69 -10.87 17.90
N GLY A 218 -11.37 -12.15 17.66
CA GLY A 218 -12.24 -13.09 16.97
C GLY A 218 -12.08 -13.13 15.43
N PHE A 219 -10.99 -12.55 14.90
CA PHE A 219 -10.67 -12.63 13.48
C PHE A 219 -9.76 -13.83 13.17
N ASN A 220 -9.93 -14.42 12.00
CA ASN A 220 -9.07 -15.48 11.51
C ASN A 220 -7.89 -14.94 10.67
N LYS A 221 -6.68 -15.38 10.98
CA LYS A 221 -5.53 -15.16 10.08
C LYS A 221 -5.63 -16.06 8.85
N MET A 222 -5.58 -15.48 7.66
CA MET A 222 -5.43 -16.23 6.42
C MET A 222 -3.99 -16.70 6.23
N LYS A 223 -3.81 -17.89 5.64
CA LYS A 223 -2.50 -18.45 5.31
C LYS A 223 -1.96 -17.97 3.96
N GLY A 224 -2.79 -17.39 3.14
CA GLY A 224 -2.47 -16.86 1.82
C GLY A 224 -3.70 -16.25 1.15
N PHE A 225 -3.51 -15.52 0.06
CA PHE A 225 -4.62 -14.95 -0.70
C PHE A 225 -5.56 -16.06 -1.20
N ASN A 226 -6.87 -15.80 -1.11
CA ASN A 226 -7.96 -16.72 -1.53
C ASN A 226 -8.03 -18.05 -0.76
N GLN A 227 -7.42 -18.15 0.43
CA GLN A 227 -7.50 -19.31 1.31
C GLN A 227 -8.47 -19.04 2.47
N PHE A 228 -9.76 -18.84 2.14
CA PHE A 228 -10.81 -18.58 3.12
C PHE A 228 -11.09 -19.80 3.99
N THR A 229 -11.59 -19.55 5.18
CA THR A 229 -12.18 -20.58 6.03
C THR A 229 -13.70 -20.66 5.77
N ASP A 230 -14.28 -21.84 6.02
CA ASP A 230 -15.73 -22.04 5.98
C ASP A 230 -16.44 -21.56 7.26
N SER A 231 -15.72 -20.85 8.13
CA SER A 231 -16.26 -20.32 9.38
C SER A 231 -17.03 -19.01 9.15
N ASP A 232 -17.93 -18.68 10.09
CA ASP A 232 -18.63 -17.39 10.10
C ASP A 232 -17.75 -16.21 10.54
N GLN A 233 -16.54 -16.49 11.02
CA GLN A 233 -15.59 -15.45 11.38
C GLN A 233 -15.07 -14.73 10.14
N THR A 234 -14.74 -13.46 10.31
CA THR A 234 -14.05 -12.69 9.27
C THR A 234 -12.61 -13.16 9.13
N ASP A 235 -12.23 -13.56 7.93
CA ASP A 235 -10.85 -13.89 7.59
C ASP A 235 -10.09 -12.62 7.23
N VAL A 236 -8.83 -12.51 7.68
CA VAL A 236 -8.00 -11.33 7.51
C VAL A 236 -6.62 -11.68 6.99
N ILE A 237 -6.16 -10.89 6.02
CA ILE A 237 -4.77 -10.82 5.60
C ILE A 237 -4.32 -9.37 5.63
N ILE A 238 -3.13 -9.12 6.16
CA ILE A 238 -2.54 -7.79 6.22
C ILE A 238 -1.43 -7.67 5.19
N GLY A 239 -1.31 -6.48 4.60
CA GLY A 239 -0.32 -6.13 3.58
C GLY A 239 0.39 -4.81 3.87
N CYS A 240 0.42 -4.36 5.15
CA CYS A 240 0.98 -3.06 5.49
C CYS A 240 2.44 -2.94 5.05
N HIS A 241 2.78 -1.86 4.38
CA HIS A 241 4.11 -1.68 3.79
C HIS A 241 4.57 -0.22 3.83
N SER A 242 5.86 -0.01 3.68
CA SER A 242 6.40 1.34 3.48
C SER A 242 5.89 1.92 2.17
N VAL A 243 5.53 3.21 2.23
CA VAL A 243 5.03 3.99 1.11
C VAL A 243 5.85 5.28 0.94
N GLY A 244 5.55 6.06 -0.09
CA GLY A 244 6.24 7.32 -0.37
C GLY A 244 7.39 7.22 -1.36
N ASN A 245 7.89 6.04 -1.68
CA ASN A 245 8.82 5.81 -2.78
C ASN A 245 8.11 5.11 -3.93
N TRP A 246 8.47 5.43 -5.15
CA TRP A 246 7.93 4.74 -6.31
C TRP A 246 8.09 3.22 -6.19
N GLY A 247 7.02 2.48 -6.47
CA GLY A 247 6.99 1.01 -6.38
C GLY A 247 6.97 0.44 -4.96
N HIS A 248 6.93 1.28 -3.90
CA HIS A 248 6.80 0.89 -2.48
C HIS A 248 7.79 -0.17 -1.99
N GLY A 249 8.93 -0.33 -2.70
CA GLY A 249 9.90 -1.41 -2.50
C GLY A 249 10.95 -1.16 -1.40
N ILE A 250 10.91 -0.04 -0.68
CA ILE A 250 11.93 0.38 0.28
C ILE A 250 11.33 0.55 1.67
N GLY A 251 12.06 0.08 2.70
CA GLY A 251 11.63 0.18 4.10
C GLY A 251 10.90 -1.06 4.62
N PRO A 252 10.37 -1.01 5.86
CA PRO A 252 9.70 -2.15 6.46
C PRO A 252 8.44 -2.58 5.69
N LEU A 253 8.16 -3.89 5.70
CA LEU A 253 6.94 -4.48 5.15
C LEU A 253 6.40 -5.45 6.19
N ILE A 254 5.18 -5.20 6.67
CA ILE A 254 4.47 -6.01 7.65
C ILE A 254 3.55 -6.96 6.87
N ALA A 255 4.16 -7.92 6.17
CA ALA A 255 3.45 -8.93 5.40
C ALA A 255 4.35 -10.14 5.13
N PHE A 256 3.79 -11.32 5.18
CA PHE A 256 4.49 -12.61 5.13
C PHE A 256 5.26 -12.89 3.83
N PHE A 257 4.96 -12.20 2.74
CA PHE A 257 5.49 -12.54 1.41
C PHE A 257 6.86 -11.93 1.10
N ASN A 258 7.46 -11.13 2.00
CA ASN A 258 8.82 -10.63 1.84
C ASN A 258 9.63 -10.71 3.15
N PRO A 259 10.27 -11.87 3.41
CA PRO A 259 10.97 -12.09 4.69
C PRO A 259 12.16 -11.14 4.93
N VAL A 260 12.78 -10.58 3.89
CA VAL A 260 13.90 -9.63 4.05
C VAL A 260 13.40 -8.34 4.70
N ARG A 261 12.28 -7.80 4.19
CA ARG A 261 11.72 -6.55 4.69
C ARG A 261 11.02 -6.70 6.04
N LEU A 262 10.62 -7.93 6.43
CA LEU A 262 10.15 -8.25 7.77
C LEU A 262 11.23 -8.01 8.85
N GLY A 263 12.51 -8.14 8.50
CA GLY A 263 13.64 -7.85 9.40
C GLY A 263 13.93 -6.37 9.63
N TYR A 264 13.26 -5.47 8.91
CA TYR A 264 13.49 -4.03 9.06
C TYR A 264 12.74 -3.45 10.25
N GLU A 265 13.42 -2.55 10.96
CA GLU A 265 12.85 -1.84 12.10
C GLU A 265 11.87 -0.75 11.63
N ILE A 266 10.73 -0.66 12.29
CA ILE A 266 9.77 0.43 12.14
C ILE A 266 10.27 1.62 12.95
N LYS A 267 10.56 2.73 12.28
CA LYS A 267 11.17 3.92 12.90
C LYS A 267 10.27 5.14 12.80
N PRO A 268 10.36 6.08 13.75
CA PRO A 268 9.70 7.38 13.59
C PRO A 268 10.07 8.02 12.24
N SER A 269 9.09 8.68 11.62
CA SER A 269 9.14 9.28 10.28
C SER A 269 9.16 8.28 9.12
N ASN A 270 8.96 6.96 9.35
CA ASN A 270 8.55 6.09 8.26
C ASN A 270 7.14 6.47 7.82
N LEU A 271 6.88 6.40 6.52
CA LEU A 271 5.53 6.39 5.97
C LEU A 271 5.14 4.93 5.72
N LEU A 272 3.92 4.59 6.14
CA LEU A 272 3.36 3.25 5.95
C LEU A 272 1.98 3.36 5.31
N SER A 273 1.73 2.56 4.30
CA SER A 273 0.37 2.23 3.92
C SER A 273 -0.15 1.15 4.86
N ILE A 274 -1.30 1.41 5.46
CA ILE A 274 -1.99 0.48 6.36
C ILE A 274 -3.00 -0.28 5.52
N GLU A 275 -2.48 -1.31 4.84
CA GLU A 275 -3.24 -2.15 3.93
C GLU A 275 -3.72 -3.42 4.61
N LEU A 276 -4.98 -3.79 4.31
CA LEU A 276 -5.60 -5.03 4.76
C LEU A 276 -6.67 -5.52 3.79
N PHE A 277 -6.99 -6.81 3.89
CA PHE A 277 -8.16 -7.41 3.27
C PHE A 277 -8.93 -8.21 4.31
N ALA A 278 -10.20 -7.85 4.51
CA ALA A 278 -11.12 -8.56 5.37
C ALA A 278 -12.18 -9.28 4.51
N TYR A 279 -12.45 -10.53 4.82
CA TYR A 279 -13.39 -11.37 4.09
C TYR A 279 -14.50 -11.79 5.04
N THR A 280 -15.67 -11.18 4.89
CA THR A 280 -16.81 -11.33 5.80
C THR A 280 -18.00 -11.90 5.07
N ASN A 281 -18.73 -12.82 5.71
CA ASN A 281 -19.96 -13.40 5.15
C ASN A 281 -21.01 -12.32 4.93
N VAL A 282 -21.66 -12.34 3.75
CA VAL A 282 -22.73 -11.43 3.38
C VAL A 282 -24.02 -12.24 3.21
N PRO A 283 -25.02 -12.07 4.08
CA PRO A 283 -26.28 -12.83 3.98
C PRO A 283 -26.99 -12.66 2.67
N GLU A 284 -26.99 -11.46 2.08
CA GLU A 284 -27.60 -11.15 0.80
C GLU A 284 -26.94 -11.90 -0.37
N TRP A 285 -25.74 -12.43 -0.16
CA TRP A 285 -25.01 -13.26 -1.11
C TRP A 285 -25.07 -14.76 -0.78
N GLY A 286 -26.04 -15.18 0.03
CA GLY A 286 -26.17 -16.57 0.48
C GLY A 286 -25.01 -17.00 1.39
N GLY A 287 -24.47 -16.07 2.18
CA GLY A 287 -23.36 -16.33 3.12
C GLY A 287 -21.97 -16.38 2.47
N LYS A 288 -21.83 -16.05 1.19
CA LYS A 288 -20.49 -15.92 0.58
C LYS A 288 -19.75 -14.72 1.15
N LYS A 289 -18.42 -14.86 1.27
CA LYS A 289 -17.56 -13.80 1.82
C LYS A 289 -17.34 -12.69 0.81
N LEU A 290 -17.59 -11.47 1.25
CA LEU A 290 -17.17 -10.25 0.55
C LEU A 290 -15.75 -9.90 0.98
N ARG A 291 -14.87 -9.69 0.01
CA ARG A 291 -13.56 -9.08 0.22
C ARG A 291 -13.72 -7.58 0.34
N VAL A 292 -13.38 -7.03 1.50
CA VAL A 292 -13.27 -5.59 1.72
C VAL A 292 -11.80 -5.23 1.90
N PRO A 293 -11.18 -4.55 0.93
CA PRO A 293 -9.86 -3.97 1.08
C PRO A 293 -9.99 -2.60 1.74
N LEU A 294 -9.11 -2.29 2.67
CA LEU A 294 -8.88 -0.93 3.14
C LEU A 294 -7.38 -0.63 3.06
N GLU A 295 -7.08 0.60 2.70
CA GLU A 295 -5.71 1.10 2.63
C GLU A 295 -5.72 2.61 2.77
N ASP A 296 -4.92 3.10 3.72
CA ASP A 296 -4.75 4.52 3.99
C ASP A 296 -3.30 4.77 4.45
N ASP A 297 -2.74 5.88 4.00
CA ASP A 297 -1.36 6.27 4.32
C ASP A 297 -1.25 6.92 5.69
N ALA A 298 -0.18 6.57 6.38
CA ALA A 298 0.09 6.98 7.74
C ALA A 298 1.57 7.29 7.97
N VAL A 299 1.86 8.10 8.97
CA VAL A 299 3.21 8.33 9.47
C VAL A 299 3.43 7.63 10.80
N VAL A 300 4.60 7.04 10.97
CA VAL A 300 5.05 6.52 12.25
C VAL A 300 5.59 7.68 13.10
N THR A 301 4.98 7.91 14.24
CA THR A 301 5.46 8.88 15.26
C THR A 301 6.12 8.15 16.42
N THR A 302 6.66 8.88 17.39
CA THR A 302 7.19 8.28 18.62
C THR A 302 6.12 7.59 19.48
N ARG A 303 4.84 7.86 19.23
CA ARG A 303 3.69 7.29 19.97
C ARG A 303 3.04 6.10 19.24
N GLY A 304 3.28 5.97 17.93
CA GLY A 304 2.67 4.96 17.04
C GLY A 304 2.22 5.59 15.72
N ILE A 305 1.16 5.06 15.14
CA ILE A 305 0.64 5.46 13.83
C ILE A 305 -0.28 6.67 13.94
N GLU A 306 -0.05 7.67 13.08
CA GLU A 306 -0.95 8.81 12.85
C GLU A 306 -1.30 8.90 11.37
N TRP A 307 -2.59 9.08 11.08
CA TRP A 307 -3.07 9.20 9.70
C TRP A 307 -2.62 10.52 9.07
N LEU A 308 -2.23 10.48 7.82
CA LEU A 308 -1.82 11.67 7.05
C LEU A 308 -3.00 12.43 6.47
N TYR A 309 -4.11 11.76 6.30
CA TYR A 309 -5.41 12.31 5.90
C TYR A 309 -6.54 11.53 6.59
N PRO A 310 -7.74 12.09 6.77
CA PRO A 310 -8.85 11.35 7.33
C PRO A 310 -9.14 10.08 6.56
N VAL A 311 -9.16 8.95 7.27
CA VAL A 311 -9.38 7.63 6.67
C VAL A 311 -10.81 7.45 6.21
N ASN A 312 -11.01 6.52 5.25
CA ASN A 312 -12.34 6.21 4.72
C ASN A 312 -13.31 5.73 5.82
N PRO A 313 -14.40 6.48 6.09
CA PRO A 313 -15.35 6.13 7.14
C PRO A 313 -16.54 5.30 6.66
N ARG A 314 -16.72 5.13 5.34
CA ARG A 314 -17.94 4.54 4.77
C ARG A 314 -17.71 3.91 3.40
N VAL A 315 -18.62 3.02 3.02
CA VAL A 315 -18.80 2.61 1.62
C VAL A 315 -19.45 3.78 0.86
N LEU A 316 -18.84 4.19 -0.25
CA LEU A 316 -19.41 5.20 -1.14
C LEU A 316 -20.63 4.65 -1.85
N VAL A 317 -21.54 5.52 -2.31
CA VAL A 317 -22.81 5.11 -2.92
C VAL A 317 -22.93 5.71 -4.31
N ILE A 318 -23.22 4.85 -5.29
CA ILE A 318 -23.52 5.21 -6.69
C ILE A 318 -24.99 4.86 -6.94
N LYS A 319 -25.75 5.84 -7.46
CA LYS A 319 -27.21 5.73 -7.69
C LYS A 319 -27.54 5.31 -9.12
#